data_c10f379d379e67544a813322e9fda5c0
#
_entry.id   c10f379d379e67544a813322e9fda5c0
#
_cell.length_a   1.000
_cell.length_b   1.000
_cell.length_c   1.000
_cell.angle_alpha   90.00
_cell.angle_beta   90.00
_cell.angle_gamma   90.00
#
_symmetry.space_group_name_H-M   'P 1'
#
loop_
_entity.id
_entity.type
_entity.pdbx_description
1 polymer ?
#
loop_
_entity_poly.entity_id
_entity_poly.type
_entity_poly.pdbx_seq_one_letter_code
_entity_poly.pdbx_strand_id
1 'polypeptide(L)'
;MRAGGVQQLEPRGRILTLMALVLCAYLVLLGRLAYWQVLRHGDMARLAAAYHDDTVTLPAVRGNILDRNGALLVANTPVFSIFASPNLISAAERQDIASRLAPVLQLTPDKLQAKLATTRQFVYLARRVPASVAQQLDSLRLPGIGKIAETQRSYVDGGVAGTTLAANLLGFANDEGKGNYGIEGYYNNVLAGRPGFEATVRDLANQPIVLSDRQRRDPANGSTLQLSLDGTVQVVAERALADGVQKYQAQSGSLIIMEPATGRIVAWADVPSYNANNFATTATAQFKDPIVSDLYEPGSVMKVVTLGGALDDHAITPDTRFNETGVAVVGGVAIRNWDNRAHGNVTMTQVLENSLNVGAIKAEQLEGSANFYQYLQRFGIGSPTGVDVAAEAAEPLRDLPKWKPVELATAAFGQGVDVTPIEMLAATDVIATGGNLVWPHVVDQVIDSQGVHHPVRPKMVRQVISPKAAQQMQQMMVGVVEHGSGFAARIDGFKNRIAGKTGTASIPENGRYLPDQTIGSFVGYLPADHPQFIMLVVVRKPQVLFEGAYVAAPIWKTVASALITQWQIAP
;
A
#
# COMPACT_ATOMS: atom_id res chain seq x y z
N MET A 1 96.87 -55.88 -0.09
CA MET A 1 96.55 -54.64 -0.77
C MET A 1 95.79 -55.00 -2.06
N ARG A 2 94.47 -54.88 -2.09
CA ARG A 2 93.71 -55.05 -3.34
C ARG A 2 93.05 -53.69 -3.66
N ALA A 3 93.51 -53.08 -4.74
CA ALA A 3 92.94 -51.86 -5.28
C ALA A 3 91.59 -52.19 -5.96
N GLY A 4 90.49 -51.58 -5.50
CA GLY A 4 89.21 -51.65 -6.13
C GLY A 4 89.17 -50.84 -7.42
N GLY A 5 89.04 -51.50 -8.56
CA GLY A 5 88.95 -50.84 -9.85
C GLY A 5 87.62 -50.15 -10.00
N VAL A 6 87.64 -48.87 -10.19
CA VAL A 6 86.52 -48.07 -10.65
C VAL A 6 86.27 -48.50 -12.11
N GLN A 7 85.17 -49.24 -12.35
CA GLN A 7 84.73 -49.54 -13.73
C GLN A 7 84.35 -48.23 -14.41
N GLN A 8 85.18 -47.75 -15.33
CA GLN A 8 84.87 -46.66 -16.24
C GLN A 8 83.79 -47.17 -17.24
N LEU A 9 82.59 -46.76 -17.06
CA LEU A 9 81.56 -46.98 -18.06
C LEU A 9 81.98 -46.40 -19.41
N GLU A 10 81.97 -47.21 -20.46
CA GLU A 10 82.33 -46.77 -21.82
C GLU A 10 81.43 -45.56 -22.22
N PRO A 11 81.93 -44.62 -23.06
CA PRO A 11 81.23 -43.40 -23.46
C PRO A 11 79.87 -43.64 -24.01
N ARG A 12 79.62 -44.74 -24.68
CA ARG A 12 78.34 -45.16 -25.19
C ARG A 12 77.31 -45.50 -24.09
N GLY A 13 77.72 -46.12 -22.98
CA GLY A 13 76.87 -46.41 -21.83
C GLY A 13 76.43 -45.14 -21.12
N ARG A 14 77.27 -44.14 -20.98
CA ARG A 14 76.96 -42.83 -20.39
C ARG A 14 75.97 -42.05 -21.21
N ILE A 15 76.08 -42.09 -22.55
CA ILE A 15 75.16 -41.43 -23.46
C ILE A 15 73.80 -42.10 -23.40
N LEU A 16 73.72 -43.46 -23.40
CA LEU A 16 72.47 -44.17 -23.26
C LEU A 16 71.79 -43.91 -21.92
N THR A 17 72.50 -43.82 -20.83
CA THR A 17 71.94 -43.47 -19.50
C THR A 17 71.40 -42.06 -19.47
N LEU A 18 72.14 -41.09 -20.06
CA LEU A 18 71.66 -39.74 -20.22
C LEU A 18 70.38 -39.65 -21.08
N MET A 19 70.39 -40.36 -22.21
CA MET A 19 69.17 -40.42 -23.07
C MET A 19 67.97 -41.05 -22.35
N ALA A 20 68.16 -42.10 -21.56
CA ALA A 20 67.15 -42.71 -20.76
C ALA A 20 66.61 -41.76 -19.67
N LEU A 21 67.47 -41.03 -18.99
CA LEU A 21 67.08 -40.00 -18.02
C LEU A 21 66.29 -38.88 -18.65
N VAL A 22 66.73 -38.37 -19.81
CA VAL A 22 66.00 -37.32 -20.55
C VAL A 22 64.63 -37.85 -21.02
N LEU A 23 64.56 -39.10 -21.53
CA LEU A 23 63.32 -39.70 -21.93
C LEU A 23 62.34 -39.89 -20.76
N CYS A 24 62.84 -40.36 -19.60
CA CYS A 24 62.04 -40.47 -18.38
C CYS A 24 61.51 -39.10 -17.91
N ALA A 25 62.39 -38.06 -17.89
CA ALA A 25 61.96 -36.70 -17.57
C ALA A 25 60.89 -36.19 -18.54
N TYR A 26 61.04 -36.46 -19.84
CA TYR A 26 60.06 -36.07 -20.84
C TYR A 26 58.73 -36.81 -20.66
N LEU A 27 58.73 -38.11 -20.36
CA LEU A 27 57.52 -38.87 -20.06
C LEU A 27 56.80 -38.39 -18.80
N VAL A 28 57.56 -38.00 -17.76
CA VAL A 28 56.97 -37.41 -16.54
C VAL A 28 56.35 -36.05 -16.86
N LEU A 29 56.97 -35.22 -17.68
CA LEU A 29 56.42 -33.93 -18.13
C LEU A 29 55.15 -34.14 -18.96
N LEU A 30 55.18 -35.08 -19.91
CA LEU A 30 53.97 -35.45 -20.72
C LEU A 30 52.86 -35.96 -19.84
N GLY A 31 53.13 -36.85 -18.89
CA GLY A 31 52.14 -37.36 -17.94
C GLY A 31 51.54 -36.25 -17.08
N ARG A 32 52.37 -35.31 -16.63
CA ARG A 32 51.94 -34.15 -15.88
C ARG A 32 51.09 -33.16 -16.72
N LEU A 33 51.51 -32.99 -17.97
CA LEU A 33 50.74 -32.14 -18.92
C LEU A 33 49.36 -32.77 -19.21
N ALA A 34 49.35 -34.09 -19.48
CA ALA A 34 48.10 -34.86 -19.69
C ALA A 34 47.20 -34.81 -18.43
N TYR A 35 47.79 -34.93 -17.23
CA TYR A 35 47.01 -34.77 -15.98
C TYR A 35 46.31 -33.43 -15.88
N TRP A 36 47.00 -32.32 -16.16
CA TRP A 36 46.40 -30.97 -16.06
C TRP A 36 45.49 -30.66 -17.25
N GLN A 37 45.86 -31.04 -18.47
CA GLN A 37 45.09 -30.70 -19.69
C GLN A 37 43.93 -31.63 -19.98
N VAL A 38 43.95 -32.89 -19.51
CA VAL A 38 42.87 -33.84 -19.76
C VAL A 38 42.08 -34.15 -18.49
N LEU A 39 42.78 -34.63 -17.42
CA LEU A 39 42.05 -35.07 -16.21
C LEU A 39 41.55 -33.92 -15.36
N ARG A 40 42.29 -32.82 -15.28
CA ARG A 40 41.94 -31.64 -14.50
C ARG A 40 41.44 -30.45 -15.34
N HIS A 41 41.21 -30.68 -16.64
CA HIS A 41 40.75 -29.63 -17.55
C HIS A 41 39.46 -28.97 -17.06
N GLY A 42 38.46 -29.76 -16.67
CA GLY A 42 37.18 -29.27 -16.20
C GLY A 42 37.30 -28.43 -14.92
N ASP A 43 38.21 -28.79 -13.99
CA ASP A 43 38.42 -28.03 -12.76
C ASP A 43 39.15 -26.70 -13.04
N MET A 44 40.15 -26.74 -13.92
CA MET A 44 40.88 -25.54 -14.33
C MET A 44 40.03 -24.59 -15.16
N ALA A 45 39.18 -25.11 -16.06
CA ALA A 45 38.24 -24.32 -16.83
C ALA A 45 37.22 -23.63 -15.93
N ARG A 46 36.67 -24.35 -14.91
CA ARG A 46 35.77 -23.75 -13.92
C ARG A 46 36.46 -22.67 -13.08
N LEU A 47 37.67 -22.93 -12.63
CA LEU A 47 38.45 -21.91 -11.89
C LEU A 47 38.73 -20.69 -12.77
N ALA A 48 39.13 -20.87 -14.02
CA ALA A 48 39.35 -19.78 -14.96
C ALA A 48 38.08 -18.98 -15.21
N ALA A 49 36.96 -19.66 -15.44
CA ALA A 49 35.66 -18.99 -15.57
C ALA A 49 35.27 -18.18 -14.31
N ALA A 50 35.46 -18.75 -13.13
CA ALA A 50 35.17 -18.06 -11.86
C ALA A 50 36.04 -16.80 -11.62
N TYR A 51 37.25 -16.75 -12.20
CA TYR A 51 38.14 -15.57 -12.10
C TYR A 51 38.00 -14.57 -13.24
N HIS A 52 37.47 -14.98 -14.39
CA HIS A 52 37.42 -14.16 -15.59
C HIS A 52 35.99 -13.76 -15.99
N ASP A 53 34.95 -14.50 -15.57
CA ASP A 53 33.58 -14.20 -15.87
C ASP A 53 33.06 -13.13 -14.90
N ASP A 54 32.94 -11.89 -15.37
CA ASP A 54 32.32 -10.80 -14.64
C ASP A 54 30.91 -10.60 -15.18
N THR A 55 29.93 -10.84 -14.30
CA THR A 55 28.51 -10.61 -14.63
C THR A 55 28.05 -9.34 -13.95
N VAL A 56 27.82 -8.32 -14.75
CA VAL A 56 27.27 -7.04 -14.30
C VAL A 56 25.74 -7.08 -14.47
N THR A 57 25.02 -6.88 -13.39
CA THR A 57 23.56 -6.74 -13.43
C THR A 57 23.20 -5.37 -13.99
N LEU A 58 22.38 -5.33 -15.03
CA LEU A 58 21.81 -4.11 -15.60
C LEU A 58 20.47 -3.85 -14.92
N PRO A 59 20.32 -2.82 -14.08
CA PRO A 59 19.09 -2.58 -13.36
C PRO A 59 17.95 -2.18 -14.31
N ALA A 60 16.76 -2.69 -14.06
CA ALA A 60 15.54 -2.21 -14.70
C ALA A 60 15.08 -0.91 -14.03
N VAL A 61 14.49 -0.02 -14.79
CA VAL A 61 13.83 1.17 -14.25
C VAL A 61 12.44 0.79 -13.76
N ARG A 62 12.13 1.12 -12.50
CA ARG A 62 10.82 0.88 -11.90
C ARG A 62 9.75 1.72 -12.61
N GLY A 63 8.57 1.17 -12.88
CA GLY A 63 7.45 1.88 -13.53
C GLY A 63 6.96 3.08 -12.70
N ASN A 64 6.39 4.06 -13.34
CA ASN A 64 5.79 5.22 -12.68
C ASN A 64 4.39 4.90 -12.14
N ILE A 65 3.87 5.75 -11.26
CA ILE A 65 2.48 5.71 -10.82
C ILE A 65 1.86 7.06 -11.16
N LEU A 66 0.75 7.04 -11.89
CA LEU A 66 0.03 8.22 -12.37
C LEU A 66 -1.34 8.28 -11.70
N ASP A 67 -1.90 9.48 -11.56
CA ASP A 67 -3.31 9.65 -11.22
C ASP A 67 -4.22 9.37 -12.42
N ARG A 68 -5.55 9.49 -12.25
CA ARG A 68 -6.54 9.29 -13.32
C ARG A 68 -6.37 10.22 -14.51
N ASN A 69 -5.79 11.38 -14.31
CA ASN A 69 -5.58 12.43 -15.32
C ASN A 69 -4.20 12.33 -16.00
N GLY A 70 -3.39 11.32 -15.61
CA GLY A 70 -2.04 11.12 -16.12
C GLY A 70 -0.98 11.96 -15.42
N ALA A 71 -1.31 12.66 -14.34
CA ALA A 71 -0.32 13.38 -13.54
C ALA A 71 0.55 12.41 -12.72
N LEU A 72 1.84 12.69 -12.64
CA LEU A 72 2.80 11.87 -11.90
C LEU A 72 2.53 11.95 -10.40
N LEU A 73 2.26 10.82 -9.77
CA LEU A 73 2.21 10.65 -8.32
C LEU A 73 3.53 10.12 -7.78
N VAL A 74 4.12 9.16 -8.50
CA VAL A 74 5.39 8.54 -8.12
C VAL A 74 6.26 8.33 -9.35
N ALA A 75 7.49 8.82 -9.29
CA ALA A 75 8.46 8.74 -10.37
C ALA A 75 9.84 8.30 -9.87
N ASN A 76 10.75 8.06 -10.81
CA ASN A 76 12.16 7.82 -10.50
C ASN A 76 12.96 9.08 -10.83
N THR A 77 13.66 9.60 -9.83
CA THR A 77 14.57 10.74 -9.99
C THR A 77 16.01 10.24 -10.11
N PRO A 78 16.77 10.66 -11.13
CA PRO A 78 18.19 10.32 -11.23
C PRO A 78 18.97 10.99 -10.10
N VAL A 79 19.75 10.19 -9.38
CA VAL A 79 20.61 10.62 -8.27
C VAL A 79 21.99 9.97 -8.42
N PHE A 80 22.95 10.42 -7.65
CA PHE A 80 24.31 9.92 -7.71
C PHE A 80 24.82 9.58 -6.31
N SER A 81 25.49 8.42 -6.19
CA SER A 81 26.26 8.10 -5.00
C SER A 81 27.73 8.42 -5.25
N ILE A 82 28.30 9.26 -4.40
CA ILE A 82 29.68 9.70 -4.48
C ILE A 82 30.56 8.76 -3.66
N PHE A 83 31.60 8.23 -4.27
CA PHE A 83 32.55 7.35 -3.60
C PHE A 83 33.98 7.83 -3.74
N ALA A 84 34.85 7.35 -2.87
CA ALA A 84 36.28 7.48 -2.98
C ALA A 84 36.95 6.10 -3.11
N SER A 85 38.07 6.08 -3.81
CA SER A 85 39.05 4.97 -3.81
C SER A 85 40.29 5.41 -3.01
N PRO A 86 40.30 5.25 -1.67
CA PRO A 86 41.35 5.81 -0.80
C PRO A 86 42.75 5.32 -1.12
N ASN A 87 42.87 4.12 -1.71
CA ASN A 87 44.16 3.57 -2.18
C ASN A 87 44.78 4.34 -3.35
N LEU A 88 43.97 5.13 -4.10
CA LEU A 88 44.42 5.97 -5.22
C LEU A 88 44.71 7.43 -4.78
N ILE A 89 44.52 7.75 -3.49
CA ILE A 89 44.68 9.10 -2.95
C ILE A 89 45.89 9.10 -2.00
N SER A 90 46.88 9.90 -2.32
CA SER A 90 48.06 10.05 -1.46
C SER A 90 47.71 10.70 -0.12
N ALA A 91 48.46 10.38 0.93
CA ALA A 91 48.21 10.94 2.28
C ALA A 91 48.29 12.48 2.29
N ALA A 92 49.11 13.07 1.43
CA ALA A 92 49.26 14.53 1.32
C ALA A 92 48.05 15.21 0.68
N GLU A 93 47.32 14.52 -0.23
CA GLU A 93 46.17 15.09 -0.95
C GLU A 93 44.86 14.97 -0.18
N ARG A 94 44.75 14.09 0.81
CA ARG A 94 43.52 13.79 1.53
C ARG A 94 42.86 15.02 2.17
N GLN A 95 43.69 15.90 2.76
CA GLN A 95 43.19 17.11 3.42
C GLN A 95 42.67 18.13 2.39
N ASP A 96 43.36 18.35 1.28
CA ASP A 96 42.93 19.23 0.21
C ASP A 96 41.59 18.73 -0.41
N ILE A 97 41.55 17.43 -0.76
CA ILE A 97 40.34 16.80 -1.29
C ILE A 97 39.17 16.92 -0.32
N ALA A 98 39.38 16.64 0.98
CA ALA A 98 38.34 16.78 1.99
C ALA A 98 37.83 18.21 2.10
N SER A 99 38.73 19.20 2.08
CA SER A 99 38.34 20.62 2.15
C SER A 99 37.56 21.10 0.95
N ARG A 100 37.90 20.63 -0.26
CA ARG A 100 37.19 20.97 -1.52
C ARG A 100 35.87 20.23 -1.66
N LEU A 101 35.73 19.01 -1.12
CA LEU A 101 34.48 18.25 -1.12
C LEU A 101 33.48 18.73 -0.06
N ALA A 102 33.95 19.26 1.06
CA ALA A 102 33.15 19.65 2.20
C ALA A 102 31.94 20.55 1.83
N PRO A 103 32.15 21.68 1.11
CA PRO A 103 31.05 22.56 0.73
C PRO A 103 30.09 21.91 -0.30
N VAL A 104 30.59 21.06 -1.19
CA VAL A 104 29.79 20.39 -2.25
C VAL A 104 28.88 19.31 -1.65
N LEU A 105 29.40 18.52 -0.72
CA LEU A 105 28.66 17.43 -0.08
C LEU A 105 27.95 17.85 1.23
N GLN A 106 28.12 19.10 1.65
CA GLN A 106 27.58 19.63 2.93
C GLN A 106 28.00 18.77 4.14
N LEU A 107 29.25 18.29 4.13
CA LEU A 107 29.86 17.50 5.19
C LEU A 107 31.05 18.27 5.80
N THR A 108 31.40 17.95 7.04
CA THR A 108 32.60 18.53 7.65
C THR A 108 33.89 17.95 7.05
N PRO A 109 34.94 18.75 6.86
CA PRO A 109 36.23 18.25 6.35
C PRO A 109 36.76 17.06 7.15
N ASP A 110 36.65 17.08 8.46
CA ASP A 110 37.12 16.00 9.35
C ASP A 110 36.41 14.66 9.08
N LYS A 111 35.08 14.66 8.85
CA LYS A 111 34.35 13.46 8.48
C LYS A 111 34.80 12.89 7.14
N LEU A 112 35.05 13.75 6.18
CA LEU A 112 35.55 13.35 4.87
C LEU A 112 36.97 12.82 4.97
N GLN A 113 37.87 13.50 5.71
CA GLN A 113 39.24 13.07 5.93
C GLN A 113 39.29 11.70 6.61
N ALA A 114 38.48 11.45 7.63
CA ALA A 114 38.37 10.14 8.28
C ALA A 114 37.97 9.02 7.29
N LYS A 115 37.03 9.30 6.38
CA LYS A 115 36.66 8.35 5.33
C LYS A 115 37.76 8.11 4.30
N LEU A 116 38.54 9.15 3.93
CA LEU A 116 39.64 9.07 3.00
C LEU A 116 40.91 8.44 3.61
N ALA A 117 41.06 8.41 4.94
CA ALA A 117 42.17 7.83 5.63
C ALA A 117 42.12 6.30 5.75
N THR A 118 41.06 5.66 5.30
CA THR A 118 40.92 4.20 5.37
C THR A 118 41.79 3.49 4.34
N THR A 119 42.13 2.22 4.60
CA THR A 119 42.85 1.34 3.66
C THR A 119 41.94 0.63 2.66
N ARG A 120 40.65 0.95 2.66
CA ARG A 120 39.67 0.32 1.77
C ARG A 120 39.89 0.78 0.33
N GLN A 121 39.58 -0.11 -0.61
CA GLN A 121 39.60 0.23 -2.04
C GLN A 121 38.42 1.11 -2.45
N PHE A 122 37.34 1.06 -1.68
CA PHE A 122 36.07 1.76 -1.96
C PHE A 122 35.42 2.21 -0.66
N VAL A 123 34.94 3.46 -0.64
CA VAL A 123 34.13 4.01 0.46
C VAL A 123 33.12 5.04 -0.04
N TYR A 124 31.87 4.91 0.34
CA TYR A 124 30.86 5.95 0.06
C TYR A 124 31.12 7.21 0.89
N LEU A 125 31.26 8.35 0.22
CA LEU A 125 31.34 9.67 0.84
C LEU A 125 29.95 10.23 1.13
N ALA A 126 29.09 10.23 0.10
CA ALA A 126 27.68 10.58 0.20
C ALA A 126 26.86 9.70 -0.74
N ARG A 127 25.63 9.40 -0.38
CA ARG A 127 24.73 8.60 -1.21
C ARG A 127 23.54 9.44 -1.68
N ARG A 128 23.09 9.17 -2.90
CA ARG A 128 21.87 9.73 -3.48
C ARG A 128 21.82 11.25 -3.49
N VAL A 129 22.94 11.87 -3.86
CA VAL A 129 22.98 13.32 -4.05
C VAL A 129 22.32 13.71 -5.37
N PRO A 130 21.71 14.91 -5.46
CA PRO A 130 21.13 15.43 -6.68
C PRO A 130 22.14 15.54 -7.83
N ALA A 131 21.65 15.53 -9.08
CA ALA A 131 22.49 15.69 -10.27
C ALA A 131 23.31 16.99 -10.25
N SER A 132 22.79 18.06 -9.67
CA SER A 132 23.49 19.34 -9.51
C SER A 132 24.78 19.21 -8.68
N VAL A 133 24.73 18.43 -7.59
CA VAL A 133 25.89 18.13 -6.74
C VAL A 133 26.91 17.29 -7.51
N ALA A 134 26.44 16.29 -8.28
CA ALA A 134 27.30 15.46 -9.10
C ALA A 134 27.99 16.25 -10.21
N GLN A 135 27.33 17.24 -10.81
CA GLN A 135 27.93 18.17 -11.79
C GLN A 135 28.99 19.09 -11.16
N GLN A 136 28.73 19.60 -9.95
CA GLN A 136 29.74 20.38 -9.20
C GLN A 136 30.97 19.53 -8.89
N LEU A 137 30.76 18.25 -8.54
CA LEU A 137 31.86 17.31 -8.29
C LEU A 137 32.73 17.11 -9.54
N ASP A 138 32.12 16.94 -10.72
CA ASP A 138 32.83 16.76 -11.99
C ASP A 138 33.77 17.95 -12.29
N SER A 139 33.35 19.16 -11.95
CA SER A 139 34.17 20.37 -12.16
C SER A 139 35.44 20.41 -11.29
N LEU A 140 35.42 19.71 -10.15
CA LEU A 140 36.58 19.67 -9.23
C LEU A 140 37.72 18.76 -9.71
N ARG A 141 37.44 17.79 -10.58
CA ARG A 141 38.40 16.83 -11.16
C ARG A 141 39.35 16.21 -10.11
N LEU A 142 38.76 15.69 -9.02
CA LEU A 142 39.51 15.15 -7.89
C LEU A 142 39.98 13.71 -8.17
N PRO A 143 41.29 13.38 -7.95
CA PRO A 143 41.78 12.02 -8.13
C PRO A 143 41.11 11.07 -7.11
N GLY A 144 40.85 9.84 -7.53
CA GLY A 144 40.29 8.81 -6.66
C GLY A 144 38.85 9.05 -6.18
N ILE A 145 38.15 10.09 -6.67
CA ILE A 145 36.76 10.37 -6.40
C ILE A 145 35.94 10.01 -7.64
N GLY A 146 34.86 9.26 -7.42
CA GLY A 146 33.97 8.84 -8.49
C GLY A 146 32.50 8.97 -8.09
N LYS A 147 31.62 8.75 -9.06
CA LYS A 147 30.17 8.74 -8.86
C LYS A 147 29.53 7.52 -9.50
N ILE A 148 28.47 7.02 -8.88
CA ILE A 148 27.64 5.95 -9.39
C ILE A 148 26.26 6.54 -9.63
N ALA A 149 25.73 6.40 -10.85
CA ALA A 149 24.36 6.79 -11.16
C ALA A 149 23.40 5.78 -10.53
N GLU A 150 22.44 6.30 -9.76
CA GLU A 150 21.38 5.54 -9.14
C GLU A 150 20.03 6.20 -9.46
N THR A 151 18.94 5.51 -9.16
CA THR A 151 17.60 6.10 -9.19
C THR A 151 17.03 6.12 -7.77
N GLN A 152 16.37 7.21 -7.43
CA GLN A 152 15.62 7.35 -6.19
C GLN A 152 14.13 7.43 -6.50
N ARG A 153 13.34 6.67 -5.77
CA ARG A 153 11.89 6.77 -5.85
C ARG A 153 11.44 8.09 -5.23
N SER A 154 10.61 8.84 -5.94
CA SER A 154 10.15 10.17 -5.53
C SER A 154 8.63 10.22 -5.54
N TYR A 155 8.04 10.67 -4.44
CA TYR A 155 6.61 10.77 -4.19
C TYR A 155 6.24 12.24 -4.09
N VAL A 156 5.10 12.63 -4.66
CA VAL A 156 4.61 14.03 -4.63
C VAL A 156 4.21 14.42 -3.22
N ASP A 157 4.36 15.68 -2.88
CA ASP A 157 3.93 16.21 -1.59
C ASP A 157 2.40 16.12 -1.42
N GLY A 158 1.97 15.79 -0.22
CA GLY A 158 0.57 15.62 0.15
C GLY A 158 -0.16 16.93 0.42
N GLY A 159 -1.44 16.83 0.69
CA GLY A 159 -2.28 17.94 1.12
C GLY A 159 -1.92 18.49 2.49
N VAL A 160 -1.24 17.69 3.32
CA VAL A 160 -0.77 18.05 4.67
C VAL A 160 0.74 18.22 4.63
N ALA A 161 1.21 19.31 5.23
CA ALA A 161 2.65 19.62 5.26
C ALA A 161 3.46 18.51 5.93
N GLY A 162 4.57 18.12 5.28
CA GLY A 162 5.46 17.07 5.79
C GLY A 162 5.02 15.64 5.46
N THR A 163 3.95 15.46 4.68
CA THR A 163 3.50 14.15 4.17
C THR A 163 3.62 14.06 2.66
N THR A 164 3.58 12.86 2.10
CA THR A 164 3.39 12.64 0.66
C THR A 164 1.95 12.26 0.37
N LEU A 165 1.51 12.56 -0.85
CA LEU A 165 0.13 12.35 -1.30
C LEU A 165 -0.25 10.86 -1.22
N ALA A 166 -1.37 10.57 -0.58
CA ALA A 166 -1.90 9.20 -0.42
C ALA A 166 -0.85 8.19 0.08
N ALA A 167 0.01 8.59 1.04
CA ALA A 167 1.17 7.79 1.46
C ALA A 167 0.80 6.36 1.89
N ASN A 168 -0.29 6.18 2.67
CA ASN A 168 -0.73 4.87 3.14
C ASN A 168 -1.22 3.99 1.98
N LEU A 169 -1.96 4.57 1.03
CA LEU A 169 -2.39 3.88 -0.19
C LEU A 169 -1.22 3.53 -1.11
N LEU A 170 -0.34 4.49 -1.38
CA LEU A 170 0.78 4.27 -2.32
C LEU A 170 1.85 3.33 -1.75
N GLY A 171 2.12 3.39 -0.44
CA GLY A 171 3.26 2.71 0.15
C GLY A 171 4.58 3.35 -0.26
N PHE A 172 5.68 2.59 -0.20
CA PHE A 172 7.00 3.09 -0.61
C PHE A 172 7.87 1.98 -1.20
N ALA A 173 8.85 2.36 -2.02
CA ALA A 173 9.94 1.47 -2.42
C ALA A 173 11.17 1.74 -1.54
N ASN A 174 11.77 0.67 -1.00
CA ASN A 174 12.96 0.76 -0.16
C ASN A 174 14.22 1.07 -1.00
N ASP A 175 15.35 1.17 -0.33
CA ASP A 175 16.64 1.46 -0.93
C ASP A 175 17.10 0.44 -1.99
N GLU A 176 16.59 -0.77 -1.93
CA GLU A 176 16.87 -1.84 -2.88
C GLU A 176 15.89 -1.84 -4.08
N GLY A 177 14.96 -0.88 -4.11
CA GLY A 177 13.92 -0.78 -5.14
C GLY A 177 12.76 -1.75 -4.96
N LYS A 178 12.65 -2.42 -3.80
CA LYS A 178 11.54 -3.30 -3.46
C LYS A 178 10.38 -2.48 -2.90
N GLY A 179 9.19 -2.65 -3.48
CA GLY A 179 7.96 -2.05 -2.98
C GLY A 179 7.48 -2.67 -1.68
N ASN A 180 7.00 -1.83 -0.76
CA ASN A 180 6.49 -2.21 0.55
C ASN A 180 5.19 -1.46 0.81
N TYR A 181 4.21 -2.16 1.38
CA TYR A 181 2.87 -1.64 1.67
C TYR A 181 2.12 -1.11 0.44
N GLY A 182 0.87 -0.79 0.59
CA GLY A 182 0.03 -0.15 -0.41
C GLY A 182 0.16 -0.71 -1.84
N ILE A 183 0.05 0.17 -2.81
CA ILE A 183 0.19 -0.12 -4.26
C ILE A 183 1.62 -0.55 -4.62
N GLU A 184 2.64 0.10 -4.04
CA GLU A 184 4.04 -0.27 -4.27
C GLU A 184 4.33 -1.72 -3.86
N GLY A 185 3.74 -2.18 -2.76
CA GLY A 185 3.85 -3.57 -2.28
C GLY A 185 3.04 -4.54 -3.12
N TYR A 186 1.76 -4.23 -3.37
CA TYR A 186 0.84 -5.11 -4.10
C TYR A 186 1.30 -5.35 -5.55
N TYR A 187 1.65 -4.27 -6.25
CA TYR A 187 2.10 -4.31 -7.64
C TYR A 187 3.62 -4.36 -7.79
N ASN A 188 4.37 -4.77 -6.74
CA ASN A 188 5.83 -4.77 -6.80
C ASN A 188 6.38 -5.49 -8.03
N ASN A 189 5.85 -6.67 -8.38
CA ASN A 189 6.32 -7.47 -9.52
C ASN A 189 6.03 -6.82 -10.89
N VAL A 190 4.99 -5.98 -10.96
CA VAL A 190 4.61 -5.24 -12.17
C VAL A 190 5.49 -3.99 -12.32
N LEU A 191 5.69 -3.27 -11.20
CA LEU A 191 6.46 -2.03 -11.15
C LEU A 191 7.97 -2.25 -11.25
N ALA A 192 8.53 -3.31 -10.66
CA ALA A 192 9.99 -3.50 -10.55
C ALA A 192 10.68 -3.76 -11.90
N GLY A 193 9.97 -4.31 -12.87
CA GLY A 193 10.57 -4.77 -14.11
C GLY A 193 11.46 -6.02 -13.90
N ARG A 194 12.28 -6.32 -14.90
CA ARG A 194 13.21 -7.45 -14.85
C ARG A 194 14.61 -6.96 -15.15
N PRO A 195 15.60 -7.15 -14.27
CA PRO A 195 16.96 -6.73 -14.54
C PRO A 195 17.55 -7.52 -15.72
N GLY A 196 18.37 -6.85 -16.48
CA GLY A 196 19.25 -7.47 -17.47
C GLY A 196 20.56 -7.91 -16.85
N PHE A 197 21.43 -8.45 -17.67
CA PHE A 197 22.82 -8.74 -17.30
C PHE A 197 23.73 -8.61 -18.52
N GLU A 198 24.99 -8.31 -18.24
CA GLU A 198 26.08 -8.36 -19.21
C GLU A 198 27.20 -9.23 -18.61
N ALA A 199 27.44 -10.39 -19.20
CA ALA A 199 28.55 -11.26 -18.83
C ALA A 199 29.69 -11.05 -19.83
N THR A 200 30.85 -10.65 -19.31
CA THR A 200 32.06 -10.42 -20.11
C THR A 200 33.23 -11.15 -19.47
N VAL A 201 34.11 -11.71 -20.29
CA VAL A 201 35.39 -12.24 -19.83
C VAL A 201 36.39 -11.08 -19.73
N ARG A 202 37.06 -10.94 -18.56
CA ARG A 202 38.05 -9.89 -18.31
C ARG A 202 39.43 -10.52 -18.16
N ASP A 203 40.46 -9.76 -18.51
CA ASP A 203 41.87 -10.14 -18.24
C ASP A 203 42.27 -9.84 -16.78
N LEU A 204 43.49 -10.23 -16.42
CA LEU A 204 44.06 -9.99 -15.07
C LEU A 204 44.22 -8.50 -14.72
N ALA A 205 44.17 -7.61 -15.71
CA ALA A 205 44.18 -6.17 -15.53
C ALA A 205 42.75 -5.58 -15.47
N ASN A 206 41.71 -6.46 -15.39
CA ASN A 206 40.29 -6.10 -15.36
C ASN A 206 39.79 -5.42 -16.63
N GLN A 207 40.46 -5.65 -17.80
CA GLN A 207 40.02 -5.14 -19.09
C GLN A 207 39.18 -6.18 -19.83
N PRO A 208 38.06 -5.79 -20.49
CA PRO A 208 37.25 -6.74 -21.24
C PRO A 208 38.03 -7.31 -22.43
N ILE A 209 38.01 -8.64 -22.55
CA ILE A 209 38.64 -9.33 -23.69
C ILE A 209 37.69 -9.25 -24.89
N VAL A 210 38.07 -8.46 -25.89
CA VAL A 210 37.19 -8.08 -27.03
C VAL A 210 36.73 -9.28 -27.88
N LEU A 211 37.45 -10.41 -27.86
CA LEU A 211 37.14 -11.63 -28.63
C LEU A 211 36.36 -12.70 -27.82
N SER A 212 35.96 -12.41 -26.58
CA SER A 212 35.18 -13.32 -25.79
C SER A 212 33.69 -13.26 -26.13
N ASP A 213 32.98 -14.38 -25.94
CA ASP A 213 31.53 -14.41 -26.06
C ASP A 213 30.90 -13.45 -25.03
N ARG A 214 30.25 -12.41 -25.55
CA ARG A 214 29.45 -11.49 -24.72
C ARG A 214 28.03 -12.01 -24.65
N GLN A 215 27.61 -12.39 -23.46
CA GLN A 215 26.19 -12.63 -23.22
C GLN A 215 25.58 -11.38 -22.61
N ARG A 216 24.64 -10.78 -23.32
CA ARG A 216 23.89 -9.61 -22.85
C ARG A 216 22.40 -9.87 -22.94
N ARG A 217 21.71 -9.58 -21.86
CA ARG A 217 20.26 -9.45 -21.84
C ARG A 217 19.92 -8.06 -21.36
N ASP A 218 19.24 -7.28 -22.18
CA ASP A 218 18.80 -5.96 -21.81
C ASP A 218 17.73 -6.03 -20.69
N PRO A 219 17.71 -5.04 -19.79
CA PRO A 219 16.68 -4.96 -18.76
C PRO A 219 15.31 -4.67 -19.39
N ALA A 220 14.26 -5.27 -18.86
CA ALA A 220 12.88 -4.92 -19.17
C ALA A 220 12.35 -4.01 -18.07
N ASN A 221 12.09 -2.75 -18.36
CA ASN A 221 11.57 -1.79 -17.40
C ASN A 221 10.22 -2.22 -16.85
N GLY A 222 9.90 -1.75 -15.66
CA GLY A 222 8.61 -1.98 -15.04
C GLY A 222 7.48 -1.25 -15.75
N SER A 223 6.27 -1.79 -15.63
CA SER A 223 5.06 -1.18 -16.17
C SER A 223 4.63 0.02 -15.33
N THR A 224 4.08 1.03 -15.97
CA THR A 224 3.46 2.19 -15.30
C THR A 224 2.04 1.84 -14.89
N LEU A 225 1.63 2.25 -13.69
CA LEU A 225 0.25 2.15 -13.23
C LEU A 225 -0.43 3.49 -13.40
N GLN A 226 -1.63 3.50 -13.97
CA GLN A 226 -2.53 4.64 -13.89
C GLN A 226 -3.65 4.29 -12.92
N LEU A 227 -3.77 5.10 -11.87
CA LEU A 227 -4.76 4.92 -10.82
C LEU A 227 -6.08 5.60 -11.19
N SER A 228 -7.16 5.16 -10.55
CA SER A 228 -8.44 5.87 -10.55
C SER A 228 -8.44 7.09 -9.60
N LEU A 229 -7.41 7.22 -8.77
CA LEU A 229 -7.23 8.33 -7.84
C LEU A 229 -7.16 9.68 -8.56
N ASP A 230 -7.90 10.66 -8.09
CA ASP A 230 -7.82 12.05 -8.54
C ASP A 230 -6.94 12.85 -7.58
N GLY A 231 -5.76 13.28 -8.04
CA GLY A 231 -4.78 13.98 -7.19
C GLY A 231 -5.33 15.26 -6.57
N THR A 232 -6.22 15.97 -7.26
CA THR A 232 -6.83 17.21 -6.74
C THR A 232 -7.85 16.91 -5.64
N VAL A 233 -8.70 15.90 -5.86
CA VAL A 233 -9.66 15.42 -4.85
C VAL A 233 -8.92 14.88 -3.63
N GLN A 234 -7.83 14.16 -3.84
CA GLN A 234 -6.99 13.61 -2.78
C GLN A 234 -6.45 14.70 -1.85
N VAL A 235 -5.91 15.78 -2.41
CA VAL A 235 -5.42 16.93 -1.62
C VAL A 235 -6.54 17.53 -0.75
N VAL A 236 -7.74 17.68 -1.31
CA VAL A 236 -8.91 18.20 -0.59
C VAL A 236 -9.31 17.25 0.55
N ALA A 237 -9.34 15.94 0.28
CA ALA A 237 -9.68 14.92 1.25
C ALA A 237 -8.70 14.88 2.42
N GLU A 238 -7.40 14.91 2.15
CA GLU A 238 -6.34 14.91 3.17
C GLU A 238 -6.43 16.14 4.09
N ARG A 239 -6.61 17.34 3.51
CA ARG A 239 -6.75 18.59 4.27
C ARG A 239 -7.99 18.59 5.14
N ALA A 240 -9.14 18.27 4.57
CA ALA A 240 -10.40 18.26 5.30
C ALA A 240 -10.38 17.25 6.46
N LEU A 241 -9.78 16.07 6.22
CA LEU A 241 -9.63 15.06 7.26
C LEU A 241 -8.67 15.52 8.37
N ALA A 242 -7.51 16.10 8.01
CA ALA A 242 -6.53 16.59 8.96
C ALA A 242 -7.10 17.73 9.82
N ASP A 243 -7.78 18.70 9.20
CA ASP A 243 -8.47 19.77 9.90
C ASP A 243 -9.53 19.25 10.87
N GLY A 244 -10.28 18.22 10.44
CA GLY A 244 -11.27 17.55 11.27
C GLY A 244 -10.66 16.82 12.46
N VAL A 245 -9.62 16.02 12.23
CA VAL A 245 -8.90 15.28 13.28
C VAL A 245 -8.33 16.26 14.31
N GLN A 246 -7.74 17.36 13.85
CA GLN A 246 -7.23 18.42 14.74
C GLN A 246 -8.35 19.11 15.52
N LYS A 247 -9.43 19.52 14.83
CA LYS A 247 -10.58 20.23 15.42
C LYS A 247 -11.23 19.42 16.54
N TYR A 248 -11.41 18.13 16.32
CA TYR A 248 -12.06 17.24 17.29
C TYR A 248 -11.08 16.56 18.24
N GLN A 249 -9.79 16.92 18.16
CA GLN A 249 -8.70 16.33 18.96
C GLN A 249 -8.73 14.79 18.91
N ALA A 250 -9.02 14.26 17.72
CA ALA A 250 -9.14 12.82 17.52
C ALA A 250 -7.76 12.17 17.43
N GLN A 251 -7.68 10.88 17.77
CA GLN A 251 -6.44 10.11 17.67
C GLN A 251 -6.06 9.88 16.21
N SER A 252 -7.04 9.61 15.35
CA SER A 252 -6.84 9.32 13.92
C SER A 252 -8.14 9.48 13.15
N GLY A 253 -8.03 9.51 11.82
CA GLY A 253 -9.15 9.50 10.92
C GLY A 253 -8.83 8.84 9.60
N SER A 254 -9.86 8.34 8.92
CA SER A 254 -9.79 7.75 7.58
C SER A 254 -10.93 8.29 6.73
N LEU A 255 -10.65 8.53 5.44
CA LEU A 255 -11.63 8.99 4.46
C LEU A 255 -11.37 8.26 3.14
N ILE A 256 -12.42 7.66 2.58
CA ILE A 256 -12.36 6.98 1.29
C ILE A 256 -13.53 7.40 0.41
N ILE A 257 -13.25 7.67 -0.87
CA ILE A 257 -14.24 8.04 -1.89
C ILE A 257 -14.17 7.05 -3.04
N MET A 258 -15.33 6.55 -3.46
CA MET A 258 -15.46 5.58 -4.54
C MET A 258 -16.56 6.00 -5.53
N GLU A 259 -16.40 5.72 -6.81
CA GLU A 259 -17.45 5.81 -7.82
C GLU A 259 -18.33 4.56 -7.74
N PRO A 260 -19.63 4.65 -7.41
CA PRO A 260 -20.46 3.48 -7.10
C PRO A 260 -20.53 2.46 -8.25
N ALA A 261 -20.89 2.90 -9.45
CA ALA A 261 -21.13 2.01 -10.58
C ALA A 261 -19.88 1.24 -11.06
N THR A 262 -18.71 1.74 -10.76
CA THR A 262 -17.43 1.21 -11.28
C THR A 262 -16.56 0.58 -10.21
N GLY A 263 -16.70 0.98 -8.96
CA GLY A 263 -15.81 0.61 -7.85
C GLY A 263 -14.46 1.32 -7.87
N ARG A 264 -14.29 2.34 -8.72
CA ARG A 264 -13.07 3.14 -8.82
C ARG A 264 -12.86 3.97 -7.57
N ILE A 265 -11.71 3.84 -6.95
CA ILE A 265 -11.34 4.65 -5.79
C ILE A 265 -10.81 6.00 -6.27
N VAL A 266 -11.48 7.08 -5.86
CA VAL A 266 -11.18 8.46 -6.27
C VAL A 266 -10.25 9.17 -5.29
N ALA A 267 -10.40 8.92 -4.00
CA ALA A 267 -9.54 9.43 -2.95
C ALA A 267 -9.44 8.47 -1.77
N TRP A 268 -8.31 8.53 -1.07
CA TRP A 268 -7.95 7.63 0.01
C TRP A 268 -7.02 8.35 0.99
N ALA A 269 -7.55 8.82 2.09
CA ALA A 269 -6.82 9.65 3.04
C ALA A 269 -6.85 9.06 4.45
N ASP A 270 -5.71 9.07 5.11
CA ASP A 270 -5.53 8.70 6.50
C ASP A 270 -4.76 9.78 7.27
N VAL A 271 -5.10 9.96 8.54
CA VAL A 271 -4.42 10.86 9.48
C VAL A 271 -4.23 10.11 10.79
N PRO A 272 -3.00 10.03 11.35
CA PRO A 272 -1.75 10.60 10.80
C PRO A 272 -1.28 9.87 9.54
N SER A 273 -0.63 10.60 8.64
CA SER A 273 0.04 10.08 7.46
C SER A 273 1.56 10.29 7.58
N TYR A 274 2.35 9.91 6.58
CA TYR A 274 3.81 10.00 6.61
C TYR A 274 4.40 10.51 5.30
N ASN A 275 5.73 10.76 5.30
CA ASN A 275 6.48 11.13 4.12
C ASN A 275 7.18 9.90 3.53
N ALA A 276 6.69 9.37 2.41
CA ALA A 276 7.26 8.20 1.74
C ALA A 276 8.67 8.47 1.18
N ASN A 277 9.03 9.73 0.91
CA ASN A 277 10.39 10.11 0.53
C ASN A 277 11.40 9.95 1.68
N ASN A 278 10.91 9.90 2.93
CA ASN A 278 11.72 9.78 4.14
C ASN A 278 11.26 8.62 5.03
N PHE A 279 10.87 7.52 4.43
CA PHE A 279 10.32 6.34 5.12
C PHE A 279 11.23 5.81 6.24
N ALA A 280 12.55 5.94 6.09
CA ALA A 280 13.53 5.42 7.06
C ALA A 280 13.40 6.05 8.46
N THR A 281 12.80 7.24 8.59
CA THR A 281 12.56 7.92 9.87
C THR A 281 11.14 7.74 10.40
N THR A 282 10.27 7.08 9.63
CA THR A 282 8.87 6.84 9.97
C THR A 282 8.73 5.60 10.86
N ALA A 283 7.93 5.70 11.92
CA ALA A 283 7.63 4.55 12.76
C ALA A 283 6.84 3.49 11.99
N THR A 284 7.20 2.22 12.13
CA THR A 284 6.62 1.09 11.37
C THR A 284 5.08 1.02 11.47
N ALA A 285 4.52 1.41 12.61
CA ALA A 285 3.07 1.43 12.80
C ALA A 285 2.33 2.41 11.87
N GLN A 286 3.00 3.47 11.39
CA GLN A 286 2.40 4.44 10.47
C GLN A 286 2.32 3.96 9.02
N PHE A 287 3.03 2.88 8.67
CA PHE A 287 2.93 2.28 7.34
C PHE A 287 1.66 1.45 7.15
N LYS A 288 1.01 1.08 8.26
CA LYS A 288 -0.25 0.35 8.20
C LYS A 288 -1.33 1.25 7.59
N ASP A 289 -2.08 0.73 6.66
CA ASP A 289 -3.21 1.42 6.04
C ASP A 289 -4.50 1.08 6.80
N PRO A 290 -5.06 2.02 7.59
CA PRO A 290 -6.25 1.74 8.40
C PRO A 290 -7.50 1.42 7.59
N ILE A 291 -7.62 1.91 6.36
CA ILE A 291 -8.81 1.73 5.52
C ILE A 291 -9.00 0.25 5.13
N VAL A 292 -7.91 -0.48 4.93
CA VAL A 292 -7.96 -1.91 4.58
C VAL A 292 -7.60 -2.84 5.72
N SER A 293 -7.01 -2.35 6.82
CA SER A 293 -6.42 -3.24 7.82
C SER A 293 -6.86 -3.00 9.25
N ASP A 294 -7.53 -1.88 9.56
CA ASP A 294 -8.06 -1.63 10.89
C ASP A 294 -9.51 -2.12 10.99
N LEU A 295 -9.70 -3.12 11.82
CA LEU A 295 -11.01 -3.66 12.16
C LEU A 295 -11.67 -2.79 13.23
N TYR A 296 -12.94 -2.47 13.05
CA TYR A 296 -13.73 -1.72 14.01
C TYR A 296 -15.21 -2.13 13.96
N GLU A 297 -15.92 -1.97 15.05
CA GLU A 297 -17.37 -2.12 15.07
C GLU A 297 -18.02 -0.93 14.34
N PRO A 298 -18.79 -1.14 13.24
CA PRO A 298 -19.33 -0.04 12.42
C PRO A 298 -20.47 0.73 13.09
N GLY A 299 -20.99 0.21 14.18
CA GLY A 299 -22.13 0.79 14.86
C GLY A 299 -23.32 0.96 13.92
N SER A 300 -24.03 2.06 14.08
CA SER A 300 -25.29 2.30 13.36
C SER A 300 -25.23 2.37 11.83
N VAL A 301 -24.03 2.38 11.22
CA VAL A 301 -23.90 2.22 9.76
C VAL A 301 -24.39 0.82 9.34
N MET A 302 -24.18 -0.20 10.18
CA MET A 302 -24.65 -1.57 9.93
C MET A 302 -26.19 -1.64 9.70
N LYS A 303 -26.96 -0.70 10.22
CA LYS A 303 -28.41 -0.67 9.98
C LYS A 303 -28.78 -0.55 8.51
N VAL A 304 -27.89 -0.07 7.65
CA VAL A 304 -28.06 -0.07 6.19
C VAL A 304 -28.14 -1.51 5.67
N VAL A 305 -27.26 -2.37 6.16
CA VAL A 305 -27.25 -3.81 5.82
C VAL A 305 -28.49 -4.51 6.39
N THR A 306 -28.76 -4.31 7.68
CA THR A 306 -29.86 -4.96 8.39
C THR A 306 -31.23 -4.64 7.79
N LEU A 307 -31.52 -3.34 7.61
CA LEU A 307 -32.83 -2.95 7.05
C LEU A 307 -32.89 -3.24 5.54
N GLY A 308 -31.74 -3.13 4.83
CA GLY A 308 -31.64 -3.48 3.42
C GLY A 308 -31.99 -4.96 3.15
N GLY A 309 -31.47 -5.87 3.97
CA GLY A 309 -31.83 -7.29 3.94
C GLY A 309 -33.31 -7.55 4.27
N ALA A 310 -33.77 -6.98 5.37
CA ALA A 310 -35.16 -7.15 5.81
C ALA A 310 -36.20 -6.59 4.80
N LEU A 311 -35.87 -5.51 4.07
CA LEU A 311 -36.68 -4.98 2.96
C LEU A 311 -36.70 -5.95 1.77
N ASP A 312 -35.54 -6.53 1.42
CA ASP A 312 -35.44 -7.46 0.30
C ASP A 312 -36.16 -8.79 0.57
N ASP A 313 -36.07 -9.29 1.81
CA ASP A 313 -36.77 -10.48 2.28
C ASP A 313 -38.28 -10.25 2.49
N HIS A 314 -38.76 -9.01 2.29
CA HIS A 314 -40.15 -8.59 2.54
C HIS A 314 -40.61 -8.76 4.00
N ALA A 315 -39.70 -8.92 4.94
CA ALA A 315 -39.97 -8.99 6.37
C ALA A 315 -40.47 -7.64 6.93
N ILE A 316 -40.04 -6.55 6.31
CA ILE A 316 -40.48 -5.18 6.61
C ILE A 316 -40.79 -4.39 5.34
N THR A 317 -41.46 -3.27 5.52
CA THR A 317 -41.58 -2.18 4.56
C THR A 317 -41.15 -0.88 5.23
N PRO A 318 -40.84 0.21 4.50
CA PRO A 318 -40.53 1.52 5.10
C PRO A 318 -41.58 2.00 6.10
N ASP A 319 -42.87 1.64 5.88
CA ASP A 319 -44.02 2.04 6.69
C ASP A 319 -44.40 1.02 7.77
N THR A 320 -43.71 -0.13 7.85
CA THR A 320 -43.93 -1.11 8.92
C THR A 320 -43.79 -0.45 10.29
N ARG A 321 -44.82 -0.54 11.12
CA ARG A 321 -44.89 0.12 12.43
C ARG A 321 -44.78 -0.85 13.59
N PHE A 322 -44.21 -0.39 14.67
CA PHE A 322 -44.24 -1.08 15.96
C PHE A 322 -44.12 -0.08 17.10
N ASN A 323 -44.53 -0.50 18.29
CA ASN A 323 -44.35 0.31 19.50
C ASN A 323 -42.93 0.16 20.04
N GLU A 324 -42.10 1.17 19.83
CA GLU A 324 -40.75 1.25 20.29
C GLU A 324 -40.69 1.71 21.76
N THR A 325 -40.23 0.84 22.64
CA THR A 325 -40.29 1.01 24.11
C THR A 325 -39.01 1.54 24.72
N GLY A 326 -37.99 1.85 23.94
CA GLY A 326 -36.68 2.31 24.39
C GLY A 326 -35.75 1.18 24.85
N VAL A 327 -36.25 -0.05 24.96
CA VAL A 327 -35.48 -1.20 25.42
C VAL A 327 -35.98 -2.48 24.73
N ALA A 328 -35.03 -3.31 24.27
CA ALA A 328 -35.26 -4.69 23.85
C ALA A 328 -34.57 -5.63 24.83
N VAL A 329 -35.25 -6.69 25.26
CA VAL A 329 -34.69 -7.72 26.12
C VAL A 329 -34.43 -8.97 25.28
N VAL A 330 -33.19 -9.34 25.06
CA VAL A 330 -32.78 -10.50 24.27
C VAL A 330 -31.84 -11.39 25.08
N GLY A 331 -32.18 -12.66 25.25
CA GLY A 331 -31.37 -13.58 26.04
C GLY A 331 -31.15 -13.14 27.51
N GLY A 332 -32.09 -12.36 28.07
CA GLY A 332 -31.97 -11.81 29.43
C GLY A 332 -31.18 -10.50 29.52
N VAL A 333 -30.64 -9.99 28.42
CA VAL A 333 -29.88 -8.74 28.36
C VAL A 333 -30.76 -7.60 27.86
N ALA A 334 -30.78 -6.49 28.59
CA ALA A 334 -31.52 -5.29 28.19
C ALA A 334 -30.66 -4.40 27.30
N ILE A 335 -31.05 -4.24 26.04
CA ILE A 335 -30.38 -3.39 25.04
C ILE A 335 -31.23 -2.11 24.87
N ARG A 336 -30.59 -0.95 24.89
CA ARG A 336 -31.25 0.35 24.84
C ARG A 336 -30.89 1.14 23.59
N ASN A 337 -31.75 2.12 23.26
CA ASN A 337 -31.38 3.15 22.30
C ASN A 337 -30.25 4.04 22.82
N TRP A 338 -29.54 4.69 21.89
CA TRP A 338 -28.41 5.58 22.21
C TRP A 338 -28.80 6.76 23.14
N ASP A 339 -30.06 7.25 23.06
CA ASP A 339 -30.59 8.35 23.84
C ASP A 339 -31.32 7.90 25.11
N ASN A 340 -31.38 6.59 25.37
CA ASN A 340 -32.10 5.96 26.49
C ASN A 340 -33.60 6.29 26.55
N ARG A 341 -34.25 6.63 25.42
CA ARG A 341 -35.67 7.01 25.35
C ARG A 341 -36.49 6.01 24.58
N ALA A 342 -37.81 5.98 24.90
CA ALA A 342 -38.83 5.33 24.10
C ALA A 342 -39.38 6.32 23.06
N HIS A 343 -39.60 5.85 21.84
CA HIS A 343 -40.08 6.67 20.74
C HIS A 343 -41.53 6.36 20.35
N GLY A 344 -42.16 5.39 21.02
CA GLY A 344 -43.57 5.02 20.80
C GLY A 344 -43.82 4.36 19.44
N ASN A 345 -44.92 4.71 18.79
CA ASN A 345 -45.30 4.09 17.51
C ASN A 345 -44.49 4.68 16.35
N VAL A 346 -43.42 4.00 15.94
CA VAL A 346 -42.52 4.44 14.87
C VAL A 346 -42.60 3.54 13.63
N THR A 347 -42.26 4.11 12.46
CA THR A 347 -42.03 3.37 11.21
C THR A 347 -40.57 2.89 11.10
N MET A 348 -40.29 1.93 10.20
CA MET A 348 -38.89 1.53 9.90
C MET A 348 -38.10 2.67 9.28
N THR A 349 -38.72 3.58 8.53
CA THR A 349 -38.08 4.82 8.09
C THR A 349 -37.59 5.64 9.30
N GLN A 350 -38.45 5.86 10.28
CA GLN A 350 -38.11 6.60 11.51
C GLN A 350 -37.06 5.86 12.35
N VAL A 351 -37.02 4.52 12.33
CA VAL A 351 -35.94 3.73 12.94
C VAL A 351 -34.59 4.10 12.35
N LEU A 352 -34.48 4.20 11.02
CA LEU A 352 -33.22 4.58 10.36
C LEU A 352 -32.89 6.05 10.58
N GLU A 353 -33.85 6.96 10.42
CA GLU A 353 -33.69 8.42 10.61
C GLU A 353 -33.16 8.75 12.00
N ASN A 354 -33.80 8.19 13.03
CA ASN A 354 -33.42 8.41 14.43
C ASN A 354 -32.38 7.43 14.95
N SER A 355 -31.92 6.53 14.09
CA SER A 355 -30.87 5.55 14.42
C SER A 355 -31.20 4.68 15.63
N LEU A 356 -32.44 4.18 15.75
CA LEU A 356 -32.93 3.42 16.91
C LEU A 356 -32.39 1.99 16.91
N ASN A 357 -31.69 1.60 17.98
CA ASN A 357 -31.13 0.25 18.15
C ASN A 357 -32.22 -0.81 18.31
N VAL A 358 -33.23 -0.49 19.13
CA VAL A 358 -34.41 -1.36 19.36
C VAL A 358 -35.16 -1.65 18.07
N GLY A 359 -35.22 -0.67 17.16
CA GLY A 359 -35.82 -0.84 15.86
C GLY A 359 -35.01 -1.74 14.91
N ALA A 360 -33.70 -1.65 14.93
CA ALA A 360 -32.83 -2.56 14.15
C ALA A 360 -32.96 -4.01 14.64
N ILE A 361 -32.97 -4.22 15.96
CA ILE A 361 -33.23 -5.54 16.56
C ILE A 361 -34.61 -6.07 16.14
N LYS A 362 -35.61 -5.19 16.10
CA LYS A 362 -36.95 -5.58 15.64
C LYS A 362 -36.97 -6.02 14.18
N ALA A 363 -36.22 -5.34 13.31
CA ALA A 363 -36.09 -5.72 11.91
C ALA A 363 -35.42 -7.09 11.76
N GLU A 364 -34.27 -7.34 12.46
CA GLU A 364 -33.62 -8.65 12.52
C GLU A 364 -34.53 -9.76 13.00
N GLN A 365 -35.33 -9.51 14.04
CA GLN A 365 -36.26 -10.50 14.57
C GLN A 365 -37.40 -10.81 13.57
N LEU A 366 -37.87 -9.84 12.80
CA LEU A 366 -38.92 -10.03 11.78
C LEU A 366 -38.38 -10.80 10.56
N GLU A 367 -37.15 -10.51 10.15
CA GLU A 367 -36.41 -11.18 9.08
C GLU A 367 -36.03 -12.62 9.48
N GLY A 368 -35.70 -12.81 10.73
CA GLY A 368 -35.19 -14.05 11.28
C GLY A 368 -33.67 -14.21 11.15
N SER A 369 -33.07 -14.74 12.20
CA SER A 369 -31.60 -14.79 12.34
C SER A 369 -30.88 -15.51 11.20
N ALA A 370 -31.48 -16.51 10.57
CA ALA A 370 -30.88 -17.22 9.44
C ALA A 370 -30.78 -16.34 8.19
N ASN A 371 -31.85 -15.60 7.86
CA ASN A 371 -31.86 -14.70 6.72
C ASN A 371 -30.96 -13.49 6.99
N PHE A 372 -31.02 -12.89 8.17
CA PHE A 372 -30.12 -11.81 8.58
C PHE A 372 -28.64 -12.22 8.42
N TYR A 373 -28.25 -13.40 8.90
CA TYR A 373 -26.89 -13.91 8.74
C TYR A 373 -26.50 -14.09 7.27
N GLN A 374 -27.41 -14.59 6.42
CA GLN A 374 -27.18 -14.70 4.98
C GLN A 374 -27.00 -13.32 4.32
N TYR A 375 -27.76 -12.31 4.73
CA TYR A 375 -27.58 -10.95 4.20
C TYR A 375 -26.27 -10.33 4.66
N LEU A 376 -25.83 -10.52 5.90
CA LEU A 376 -24.48 -10.12 6.29
C LEU A 376 -23.44 -10.65 5.29
N GLN A 377 -23.48 -11.95 4.97
CA GLN A 377 -22.56 -12.56 4.00
C GLN A 377 -22.76 -12.03 2.57
N ARG A 378 -24.01 -11.83 2.13
CA ARG A 378 -24.31 -11.32 0.78
C ARG A 378 -23.80 -9.89 0.59
N PHE A 379 -23.88 -9.04 1.60
CA PHE A 379 -23.33 -7.69 1.63
C PHE A 379 -21.78 -7.68 1.71
N GLY A 380 -21.17 -8.83 1.94
CA GLY A 380 -19.70 -8.99 2.00
C GLY A 380 -19.12 -8.88 3.39
N ILE A 381 -19.96 -8.71 4.43
CA ILE A 381 -19.49 -8.60 5.82
C ILE A 381 -18.72 -9.87 6.23
N GLY A 382 -17.53 -9.69 6.80
CA GLY A 382 -16.65 -10.76 7.24
C GLY A 382 -15.80 -11.37 6.11
N SER A 383 -15.70 -10.69 4.96
CA SER A 383 -14.91 -11.16 3.81
C SER A 383 -14.08 -10.04 3.20
N PRO A 384 -12.85 -10.32 2.76
CA PRO A 384 -12.06 -9.33 2.03
C PRO A 384 -12.82 -8.82 0.79
N THR A 385 -12.74 -7.52 0.52
CA THR A 385 -13.33 -6.93 -0.69
C THR A 385 -12.57 -7.33 -1.95
N GLY A 386 -11.28 -7.68 -1.79
CA GLY A 386 -10.35 -8.00 -2.85
C GLY A 386 -9.79 -6.76 -3.53
N VAL A 387 -9.83 -5.60 -2.87
CA VAL A 387 -9.21 -4.38 -3.39
C VAL A 387 -7.72 -4.61 -3.68
N ASP A 388 -7.23 -4.01 -4.73
CA ASP A 388 -5.86 -4.19 -5.25
C ASP A 388 -4.79 -3.40 -4.45
N VAL A 389 -4.87 -3.52 -3.11
CA VAL A 389 -3.93 -2.90 -2.14
C VAL A 389 -3.40 -3.98 -1.20
N ALA A 390 -2.16 -3.84 -0.76
CA ALA A 390 -1.54 -4.82 0.13
C ALA A 390 -2.13 -4.80 1.54
N ALA A 391 -2.17 -5.99 2.18
CA ALA A 391 -2.52 -6.17 3.59
C ALA A 391 -3.98 -5.91 3.96
N GLU A 392 -4.93 -6.19 3.05
CA GLU A 392 -6.34 -6.18 3.38
C GLU A 392 -6.64 -7.23 4.47
N ALA A 393 -7.33 -6.79 5.54
CA ALA A 393 -7.82 -7.61 6.63
C ALA A 393 -9.33 -7.84 6.52
N ALA A 394 -9.80 -8.92 7.09
CA ALA A 394 -11.23 -9.18 7.33
C ALA A 394 -11.37 -10.08 8.55
N GLU A 395 -12.42 -9.89 9.33
CA GLU A 395 -12.77 -10.79 10.44
C GLU A 395 -13.91 -11.70 10.01
N PRO A 396 -13.65 -12.98 9.72
CA PRO A 396 -14.69 -13.89 9.24
C PRO A 396 -15.85 -14.03 10.23
N LEU A 397 -17.09 -13.96 9.72
CA LEU A 397 -18.27 -14.23 10.52
C LEU A 397 -18.20 -15.65 11.08
N ARG A 398 -18.44 -15.79 12.38
CA ARG A 398 -18.59 -17.11 13.02
C ARG A 398 -19.78 -17.86 12.43
N ASP A 399 -19.74 -19.17 12.37
CA ASP A 399 -20.87 -19.99 11.91
C ASP A 399 -22.13 -19.69 12.73
N LEU A 400 -23.28 -19.56 12.08
CA LEU A 400 -24.54 -19.17 12.71
C LEU A 400 -24.89 -19.96 14.01
N PRO A 401 -24.70 -21.29 14.11
CA PRO A 401 -24.98 -22.02 15.35
C PRO A 401 -24.14 -21.62 16.57
N LYS A 402 -23.05 -20.91 16.33
CA LYS A 402 -22.18 -20.41 17.40
C LYS A 402 -22.60 -19.03 17.94
N TRP A 403 -23.55 -18.38 17.30
CA TRP A 403 -24.05 -17.07 17.72
C TRP A 403 -25.12 -17.23 18.81
N LYS A 404 -25.00 -16.43 19.85
CA LYS A 404 -26.06 -16.27 20.84
C LYS A 404 -27.12 -15.29 20.33
N PRO A 405 -28.38 -15.41 20.76
CA PRO A 405 -29.43 -14.45 20.35
C PRO A 405 -29.06 -12.98 20.61
N VAL A 406 -28.37 -12.69 21.73
CA VAL A 406 -27.95 -11.32 22.05
C VAL A 406 -26.87 -10.81 21.08
N GLU A 407 -26.00 -11.67 20.59
CA GLU A 407 -24.94 -11.29 19.65
C GLU A 407 -25.53 -10.96 18.27
N LEU A 408 -26.53 -11.71 17.80
CA LEU A 408 -27.29 -11.37 16.58
C LEU A 408 -28.04 -10.05 16.73
N ALA A 409 -28.70 -9.84 17.87
CA ALA A 409 -29.38 -8.59 18.16
C ALA A 409 -28.43 -7.38 18.18
N THR A 410 -27.22 -7.52 18.73
CA THR A 410 -26.23 -6.44 18.73
C THR A 410 -25.61 -6.23 17.34
N ALA A 411 -25.37 -7.30 16.58
CA ALA A 411 -24.90 -7.23 15.21
C ALA A 411 -25.86 -6.44 14.30
N ALA A 412 -27.18 -6.47 14.56
CA ALA A 412 -28.18 -5.73 13.79
C ALA A 412 -27.96 -4.20 13.81
N PHE A 413 -27.24 -3.67 14.79
CA PHE A 413 -26.84 -2.27 14.85
C PHE A 413 -25.32 -2.06 14.93
N GLY A 414 -24.55 -3.09 14.54
CA GLY A 414 -23.10 -3.02 14.29
C GLY A 414 -22.22 -3.12 15.52
N GLN A 415 -22.65 -3.84 16.56
CA GLN A 415 -21.82 -4.22 17.71
C GLN A 415 -21.59 -5.73 17.72
N GLY A 416 -20.37 -6.14 18.05
CA GLY A 416 -19.95 -7.55 18.04
C GLY A 416 -19.67 -8.12 16.65
N VAL A 417 -19.57 -7.27 15.64
CA VAL A 417 -19.10 -7.56 14.28
C VAL A 417 -18.07 -6.52 13.89
N ASP A 418 -16.87 -6.96 13.56
CA ASP A 418 -15.77 -6.10 13.14
C ASP A 418 -15.65 -6.07 11.62
N VAL A 419 -15.47 -4.87 11.07
CA VAL A 419 -15.30 -4.62 9.63
C VAL A 419 -14.17 -3.64 9.38
N THR A 420 -13.58 -3.66 8.18
CA THR A 420 -12.71 -2.59 7.74
C THR A 420 -13.51 -1.42 7.16
N PRO A 421 -12.97 -0.19 7.11
CA PRO A 421 -13.63 0.93 6.44
C PRO A 421 -14.02 0.65 4.99
N ILE A 422 -13.16 0.00 4.20
CA ILE A 422 -13.48 -0.33 2.81
C ILE A 422 -14.59 -1.37 2.70
N GLU A 423 -14.63 -2.35 3.60
CA GLU A 423 -15.68 -3.35 3.65
C GLU A 423 -17.05 -2.68 3.92
N MET A 424 -17.11 -1.75 4.89
CA MET A 424 -18.34 -1.03 5.21
C MET A 424 -18.75 -0.07 4.09
N LEU A 425 -17.82 0.56 3.41
CA LEU A 425 -18.09 1.39 2.22
C LEU A 425 -18.71 0.54 1.11
N ALA A 426 -18.08 -0.61 0.77
CA ALA A 426 -18.56 -1.52 -0.27
C ALA A 426 -19.95 -2.10 0.06
N ALA A 427 -20.19 -2.45 1.33
CA ALA A 427 -21.51 -2.90 1.78
C ALA A 427 -22.58 -1.81 1.65
N THR A 428 -22.24 -0.56 1.97
CA THR A 428 -23.19 0.57 1.81
C THR A 428 -23.41 0.91 0.34
N ASP A 429 -22.38 0.77 -0.50
CA ASP A 429 -22.44 1.01 -1.94
C ASP A 429 -23.48 0.13 -2.66
N VAL A 430 -23.80 -1.03 -2.11
CA VAL A 430 -24.89 -1.87 -2.61
C VAL A 430 -26.19 -1.08 -2.79
N ILE A 431 -26.47 -0.12 -1.91
CA ILE A 431 -27.67 0.72 -2.01
C ILE A 431 -27.54 1.72 -3.17
N ALA A 432 -26.38 2.37 -3.28
CA ALA A 432 -26.09 3.35 -4.32
C ALA A 432 -26.06 2.74 -5.73
N THR A 433 -25.73 1.46 -5.85
CA THR A 433 -25.68 0.70 -7.12
C THR A 433 -26.99 0.00 -7.50
N GLY A 434 -28.08 0.26 -6.76
CA GLY A 434 -29.38 -0.40 -7.02
C GLY A 434 -29.39 -1.88 -6.67
N GLY A 435 -28.62 -2.29 -5.67
CA GLY A 435 -28.61 -3.64 -5.10
C GLY A 435 -27.42 -4.51 -5.50
N ASN A 436 -26.41 -3.95 -6.14
CA ASN A 436 -25.24 -4.71 -6.61
C ASN A 436 -23.99 -4.46 -5.75
N LEU A 437 -23.29 -5.51 -5.38
CA LEU A 437 -21.95 -5.41 -4.80
C LEU A 437 -20.93 -5.27 -5.93
N VAL A 438 -20.16 -4.19 -5.90
CA VAL A 438 -19.15 -3.87 -6.90
C VAL A 438 -17.76 -4.07 -6.29
N TRP A 439 -16.80 -4.53 -7.09
CA TRP A 439 -15.42 -4.71 -6.67
C TRP A 439 -14.69 -3.36 -6.61
N PRO A 440 -14.22 -2.93 -5.41
CA PRO A 440 -13.42 -1.72 -5.29
C PRO A 440 -12.03 -1.94 -5.90
N HIS A 441 -11.51 -0.96 -6.65
CA HIS A 441 -10.16 -1.03 -7.21
C HIS A 441 -9.52 0.35 -7.34
N VAL A 442 -8.19 0.36 -7.28
CA VAL A 442 -7.38 1.57 -7.33
C VAL A 442 -6.68 1.73 -8.68
N VAL A 443 -6.28 0.64 -9.33
CA VAL A 443 -5.60 0.68 -10.62
C VAL A 443 -6.61 0.60 -11.76
N ASP A 444 -6.65 1.65 -12.59
CA ASP A 444 -7.50 1.71 -13.79
C ASP A 444 -6.88 1.03 -15.00
N GLN A 445 -5.56 1.13 -15.13
CA GLN A 445 -4.84 0.45 -16.20
C GLN A 445 -3.35 0.26 -15.88
N VAL A 446 -2.80 -0.77 -16.49
CA VAL A 446 -1.37 -1.04 -16.52
C VAL A 446 -0.84 -0.67 -17.89
N ILE A 447 0.18 0.19 -17.97
CA ILE A 447 0.86 0.56 -19.21
C ILE A 447 2.20 -0.16 -19.22
N ASP A 448 2.39 -1.12 -20.11
CA ASP A 448 3.61 -1.90 -20.15
C ASP A 448 4.83 -1.12 -20.66
N SER A 449 6.01 -1.73 -20.62
CA SER A 449 7.27 -1.09 -21.05
C SER A 449 7.32 -0.74 -22.55
N GLN A 450 6.38 -1.24 -23.34
CA GLN A 450 6.22 -0.92 -24.77
C GLN A 450 5.16 0.16 -25.02
N GLY A 451 4.51 0.64 -23.97
CA GLY A 451 3.45 1.65 -24.05
C GLY A 451 2.07 1.06 -24.38
N VAL A 452 1.89 -0.25 -24.29
CA VAL A 452 0.57 -0.87 -24.51
C VAL A 452 -0.26 -0.74 -23.24
N HIS A 453 -1.50 -0.30 -23.40
CA HIS A 453 -2.45 -0.07 -22.32
C HIS A 453 -3.29 -1.33 -22.04
N HIS A 454 -3.28 -1.79 -20.80
CA HIS A 454 -4.07 -2.92 -20.31
C HIS A 454 -5.09 -2.41 -19.29
N PRO A 455 -6.32 -2.06 -19.71
CA PRO A 455 -7.32 -1.50 -18.80
C PRO A 455 -7.87 -2.55 -17.83
N VAL A 456 -8.08 -2.16 -16.58
CA VAL A 456 -8.81 -2.91 -15.58
C VAL A 456 -10.31 -2.60 -15.77
N ARG A 457 -11.11 -3.66 -15.89
CA ARG A 457 -12.56 -3.48 -16.11
C ARG A 457 -13.30 -3.51 -14.78
N PRO A 458 -14.26 -2.59 -14.58
CA PRO A 458 -15.19 -2.67 -13.47
C PRO A 458 -15.85 -4.04 -13.38
N LYS A 459 -15.99 -4.56 -12.15
CA LYS A 459 -16.54 -5.90 -11.93
C LYS A 459 -17.67 -5.84 -10.91
N MET A 460 -18.87 -6.17 -11.35
CA MET A 460 -19.95 -6.53 -10.45
C MET A 460 -19.67 -7.91 -9.84
N VAL A 461 -19.64 -7.99 -8.52
CA VAL A 461 -19.36 -9.23 -7.79
C VAL A 461 -20.63 -10.10 -7.78
N ARG A 462 -21.76 -9.51 -7.35
CA ARG A 462 -23.07 -10.16 -7.31
C ARG A 462 -24.19 -9.14 -7.07
N GLN A 463 -25.42 -9.54 -7.36
CA GLN A 463 -26.60 -8.85 -6.84
C GLN A 463 -26.86 -9.31 -5.40
N VAL A 464 -26.99 -8.35 -4.49
CA VAL A 464 -27.17 -8.58 -3.05
C VAL A 464 -28.65 -8.50 -2.68
N ILE A 465 -29.29 -7.40 -3.08
CA ILE A 465 -30.72 -7.12 -2.87
C ILE A 465 -31.38 -6.71 -4.18
N SER A 466 -32.69 -6.74 -4.22
CA SER A 466 -33.44 -6.29 -5.39
C SER A 466 -33.33 -4.78 -5.60
N PRO A 467 -33.49 -4.29 -6.84
CA PRO A 467 -33.48 -2.84 -7.10
C PRO A 467 -34.61 -2.11 -6.34
N LYS A 468 -35.72 -2.78 -6.08
CA LYS A 468 -36.83 -2.22 -5.29
C LYS A 468 -36.42 -1.99 -3.83
N ALA A 469 -35.79 -2.98 -3.20
CA ALA A 469 -35.31 -2.86 -1.82
C ALA A 469 -34.22 -1.78 -1.72
N ALA A 470 -33.28 -1.73 -2.68
CA ALA A 470 -32.28 -0.69 -2.75
C ALA A 470 -32.91 0.71 -2.87
N GLN A 471 -33.92 0.90 -3.74
CA GLN A 471 -34.61 2.17 -3.89
C GLN A 471 -35.36 2.58 -2.60
N GLN A 472 -36.01 1.64 -1.93
CA GLN A 472 -36.66 1.90 -0.65
C GLN A 472 -35.62 2.32 0.42
N MET A 473 -34.54 1.61 0.51
CA MET A 473 -33.45 1.92 1.45
C MET A 473 -32.80 3.29 1.15
N GLN A 474 -32.57 3.62 -0.12
CA GLN A 474 -32.10 4.93 -0.56
C GLN A 474 -33.02 6.06 -0.06
N GLN A 475 -34.36 5.92 -0.21
CA GLN A 475 -35.31 6.93 0.29
C GLN A 475 -35.23 7.08 1.81
N MET A 476 -35.09 5.99 2.54
CA MET A 476 -34.89 6.02 3.99
C MET A 476 -33.59 6.70 4.37
N MET A 477 -32.49 6.44 3.63
CA MET A 477 -31.19 7.11 3.85
C MET A 477 -31.22 8.61 3.51
N VAL A 478 -32.06 9.03 2.56
CA VAL A 478 -32.31 10.46 2.31
C VAL A 478 -32.97 11.08 3.54
N GLY A 479 -34.00 10.41 4.11
CA GLY A 479 -34.65 10.85 5.34
C GLY A 479 -33.70 11.05 6.51
N VAL A 480 -32.65 10.20 6.63
CA VAL A 480 -31.62 10.36 7.66
C VAL A 480 -30.92 11.73 7.56
N VAL A 481 -30.64 12.20 6.35
CA VAL A 481 -29.97 13.50 6.14
C VAL A 481 -30.98 14.66 6.24
N GLU A 482 -32.19 14.49 5.69
CA GLU A 482 -33.19 15.57 5.65
C GLU A 482 -33.87 15.81 7.01
N HIS A 483 -34.15 14.77 7.76
CA HIS A 483 -34.98 14.83 8.96
C HIS A 483 -34.32 14.20 10.19
N GLY A 484 -33.28 13.38 10.00
CA GLY A 484 -32.74 12.52 11.03
C GLY A 484 -31.32 12.91 11.49
N SER A 485 -30.62 11.91 11.99
CA SER A 485 -29.29 12.01 12.62
C SER A 485 -28.17 12.47 11.68
N GLY A 486 -28.38 12.46 10.35
CA GLY A 486 -27.41 12.89 9.34
C GLY A 486 -27.44 14.38 9.00
N PHE A 487 -28.18 15.19 9.72
CA PHE A 487 -28.44 16.62 9.43
C PHE A 487 -27.18 17.46 9.14
N ALA A 488 -26.05 17.14 9.75
CA ALA A 488 -24.82 17.88 9.57
C ALA A 488 -24.14 17.65 8.19
N ALA A 489 -24.59 16.66 7.43
CA ALA A 489 -24.16 16.44 6.06
C ALA A 489 -24.94 17.26 5.02
N ARG A 490 -26.01 17.97 5.42
CA ARG A 490 -26.77 18.84 4.51
C ARG A 490 -25.89 19.93 3.92
N ILE A 491 -26.05 20.16 2.60
CA ILE A 491 -25.33 21.17 1.86
C ILE A 491 -26.32 22.25 1.44
N ASP A 492 -26.11 23.48 1.93
CA ASP A 492 -27.01 24.60 1.69
C ASP A 492 -27.03 24.97 0.20
N GLY A 493 -28.23 25.15 -0.35
CA GLY A 493 -28.44 25.47 -1.76
C GLY A 493 -28.32 24.27 -2.73
N PHE A 494 -27.91 23.11 -2.26
CA PHE A 494 -27.93 21.90 -3.06
C PHE A 494 -29.31 21.24 -3.04
N LYS A 495 -29.95 21.18 -4.20
CA LYS A 495 -31.35 20.73 -4.32
C LYS A 495 -31.47 19.21 -4.50
N ASN A 496 -30.42 18.58 -5.03
CA ASN A 496 -30.39 17.12 -5.14
C ASN A 496 -30.24 16.49 -3.76
N ARG A 497 -30.94 15.38 -3.57
CA ARG A 497 -30.97 14.71 -2.28
C ARG A 497 -29.65 14.01 -1.98
N ILE A 498 -29.28 14.00 -0.73
CA ILE A 498 -28.12 13.30 -0.18
C ILE A 498 -28.64 12.11 0.61
N ALA A 499 -28.15 10.91 0.29
CA ALA A 499 -28.41 9.72 1.06
C ALA A 499 -27.21 9.44 1.98
N GLY A 500 -27.47 9.12 3.27
CA GLY A 500 -26.37 8.84 4.17
C GLY A 500 -26.81 8.19 5.48
N LYS A 501 -25.80 7.75 6.27
CA LYS A 501 -26.02 7.18 7.59
C LYS A 501 -24.84 7.51 8.52
N THR A 502 -25.16 7.96 9.72
CA THR A 502 -24.23 8.17 10.82
C THR A 502 -23.93 6.86 11.55
N GLY A 503 -22.69 6.69 12.00
CA GLY A 503 -22.27 5.66 12.93
C GLY A 503 -21.65 6.26 14.17
N THR A 504 -21.89 5.64 15.31
CA THR A 504 -21.20 5.89 16.56
C THR A 504 -21.05 4.54 17.24
N ALA A 505 -19.82 4.10 17.42
CA ALA A 505 -19.52 2.84 18.08
C ALA A 505 -18.63 3.12 19.30
N SER A 506 -18.95 2.50 20.43
CA SER A 506 -18.07 2.48 21.59
C SER A 506 -16.92 1.49 21.33
N ILE A 507 -15.75 1.81 21.84
CA ILE A 507 -14.55 0.97 21.61
C ILE A 507 -14.52 -0.15 22.66
N PRO A 508 -14.52 -1.44 22.26
CA PRO A 508 -14.35 -2.52 23.17
C PRO A 508 -12.88 -2.67 23.59
N GLU A 509 -12.63 -2.81 24.89
CA GLU A 509 -11.31 -3.15 25.45
C GLU A 509 -11.47 -4.11 26.60
N ASN A 510 -10.74 -5.24 26.60
CA ASN A 510 -10.79 -6.26 27.63
C ASN A 510 -12.21 -6.76 27.95
N GLY A 511 -13.08 -6.89 26.94
CA GLY A 511 -14.45 -7.38 27.06
C GLY A 511 -15.44 -6.38 27.65
N ARG A 512 -15.08 -5.08 27.70
CA ARG A 512 -15.97 -3.98 28.12
C ARG A 512 -15.83 -2.81 27.16
N TYR A 513 -16.93 -2.08 26.94
CA TYR A 513 -16.88 -0.83 26.20
C TYR A 513 -16.27 0.26 27.09
N LEU A 514 -15.31 0.99 26.51
CA LEU A 514 -14.68 2.14 27.18
C LEU A 514 -15.68 3.28 27.27
N PRO A 515 -15.87 3.87 28.47
CA PRO A 515 -16.66 5.08 28.59
C PRO A 515 -15.95 6.23 27.86
N ASP A 516 -16.72 7.03 27.15
CA ASP A 516 -16.24 8.27 26.48
C ASP A 516 -15.18 8.05 25.37
N GLN A 517 -15.00 6.81 24.91
CA GLN A 517 -14.17 6.53 23.73
C GLN A 517 -15.01 5.91 22.64
N THR A 518 -15.09 6.64 21.53
CA THR A 518 -15.93 6.25 20.40
C THR A 518 -15.19 6.29 19.07
N ILE A 519 -15.78 5.62 18.08
CA ILE A 519 -15.49 5.79 16.67
C ILE A 519 -16.72 6.43 16.06
N GLY A 520 -16.58 7.69 15.62
CA GLY A 520 -17.63 8.40 14.89
C GLY A 520 -17.46 8.21 13.40
N SER A 521 -18.51 7.80 12.68
CA SER A 521 -18.45 7.62 11.23
C SER A 521 -19.66 8.22 10.52
N PHE A 522 -19.48 8.53 9.25
CA PHE A 522 -20.55 8.91 8.33
C PHE A 522 -20.27 8.33 6.95
N VAL A 523 -21.21 7.59 6.40
CA VAL A 523 -21.20 7.16 5.01
C VAL A 523 -22.36 7.84 4.29
N GLY A 524 -22.09 8.33 3.08
CA GLY A 524 -23.12 8.96 2.26
C GLY A 524 -22.70 9.09 0.81
N TYR A 525 -23.69 9.28 -0.04
CA TYR A 525 -23.52 9.46 -1.48
C TYR A 525 -24.46 10.53 -2.02
N LEU A 526 -24.07 11.12 -3.12
CA LEU A 526 -24.87 12.11 -3.85
C LEU A 526 -24.57 12.12 -5.35
N PRO A 527 -25.52 12.61 -6.20
CA PRO A 527 -26.94 12.75 -5.89
C PRO A 527 -27.57 11.41 -5.52
N ALA A 528 -28.59 11.36 -4.67
CA ALA A 528 -29.19 10.09 -4.25
C ALA A 528 -29.71 9.27 -5.43
N ASP A 529 -30.37 9.91 -6.41
CA ASP A 529 -31.02 9.24 -7.54
C ASP A 529 -30.03 8.79 -8.64
N HIS A 530 -28.87 9.44 -8.76
CA HIS A 530 -27.81 9.11 -9.72
C HIS A 530 -26.43 9.29 -9.06
N PRO A 531 -26.03 8.40 -8.16
CA PRO A 531 -24.83 8.58 -7.36
C PRO A 531 -23.57 8.75 -8.20
N GLN A 532 -22.88 9.88 -7.99
CA GLN A 532 -21.59 10.18 -8.64
C GLN A 532 -20.43 9.67 -7.79
N PHE A 533 -20.59 9.74 -6.49
CA PHE A 533 -19.64 9.18 -5.53
C PHE A 533 -20.32 8.72 -4.25
N ILE A 534 -19.70 7.76 -3.58
CA ILE A 534 -19.97 7.38 -2.20
C ILE A 534 -18.71 7.65 -1.38
N MET A 535 -18.87 8.20 -0.18
CA MET A 535 -17.75 8.54 0.71
C MET A 535 -18.03 8.09 2.13
N LEU A 536 -17.04 7.43 2.74
CA LEU A 536 -17.02 7.09 4.16
C LEU A 536 -15.95 7.92 4.86
N VAL A 537 -16.32 8.52 5.98
CA VAL A 537 -15.41 9.18 6.92
C VAL A 537 -15.50 8.45 8.26
N VAL A 538 -14.34 8.11 8.83
CA VAL A 538 -14.20 7.48 10.15
C VAL A 538 -13.26 8.33 11.00
N VAL A 539 -13.70 8.73 12.19
CA VAL A 539 -12.92 9.51 13.16
C VAL A 539 -12.81 8.71 14.45
N ARG A 540 -11.59 8.40 14.86
CA ARG A 540 -11.30 7.51 15.99
C ARG A 540 -10.89 8.29 17.22
N LYS A 541 -11.54 7.97 18.34
CA LYS A 541 -11.28 8.55 19.67
C LYS A 541 -11.25 10.10 19.67
N PRO A 542 -12.29 10.78 19.15
CA PRO A 542 -12.41 12.22 19.29
C PRO A 542 -12.58 12.57 20.78
N GLN A 543 -12.07 13.76 21.18
CA GLN A 543 -12.08 14.22 22.59
C GLN A 543 -13.07 15.37 22.84
N VAL A 544 -13.56 16.02 21.79
CA VAL A 544 -14.42 17.20 21.91
C VAL A 544 -15.89 16.85 21.73
N LEU A 545 -16.20 16.05 20.72
CA LEU A 545 -17.53 15.50 20.40
C LEU A 545 -17.36 14.04 20.05
N PHE A 546 -18.38 13.22 20.30
CA PHE A 546 -18.22 11.77 20.24
C PHE A 546 -19.04 11.10 19.13
N GLU A 547 -20.14 11.73 18.68
CA GLU A 547 -21.05 11.13 17.72
C GLU A 547 -20.64 11.42 16.27
N GLY A 548 -20.79 10.45 15.39
CA GLY A 548 -20.47 10.57 13.97
C GLY A 548 -21.18 11.73 13.27
N ALA A 549 -22.39 12.10 13.74
CA ALA A 549 -23.12 13.27 13.27
C ALA A 549 -22.35 14.59 13.42
N TYR A 550 -21.54 14.70 14.46
CA TYR A 550 -20.83 15.94 14.77
C TYR A 550 -19.35 15.91 14.38
N VAL A 551 -18.74 14.74 14.26
CA VAL A 551 -17.29 14.63 13.96
C VAL A 551 -17.03 14.19 12.52
N ALA A 552 -17.81 13.25 11.96
CA ALA A 552 -17.57 12.69 10.62
C ALA A 552 -18.41 13.38 9.53
N ALA A 553 -19.71 13.65 9.79
CA ALA A 553 -20.59 14.26 8.80
C ALA A 553 -20.14 15.68 8.37
N PRO A 554 -19.61 16.57 9.24
CA PRO A 554 -19.06 17.86 8.80
C PRO A 554 -17.82 17.73 7.89
N ILE A 555 -16.94 16.76 8.13
CA ILE A 555 -15.78 16.49 7.26
C ILE A 555 -16.30 16.02 5.90
N TRP A 556 -17.24 15.08 5.90
CA TRP A 556 -17.91 14.60 4.69
C TRP A 556 -18.53 15.76 3.90
N LYS A 557 -19.30 16.65 4.55
CA LYS A 557 -19.90 17.85 3.94
C LYS A 557 -18.85 18.74 3.28
N THR A 558 -17.73 18.98 3.93
CA THR A 558 -16.63 19.81 3.39
C THR A 558 -16.10 19.25 2.09
N VAL A 559 -15.78 17.95 2.05
CA VAL A 559 -15.27 17.30 0.86
C VAL A 559 -16.34 17.17 -0.22
N ALA A 560 -17.56 16.81 0.14
CA ALA A 560 -18.68 16.70 -0.80
C ALA A 560 -18.98 18.05 -1.49
N SER A 561 -18.92 19.17 -0.76
CA SER A 561 -19.09 20.52 -1.32
C SER A 561 -18.00 20.87 -2.34
N ALA A 562 -16.76 20.47 -2.07
CA ALA A 562 -15.66 20.64 -3.02
C ALA A 562 -15.85 19.78 -4.29
N LEU A 563 -16.27 18.52 -4.14
CA LEU A 563 -16.55 17.61 -5.26
C LEU A 563 -17.71 18.12 -6.13
N ILE A 564 -18.78 18.63 -5.53
CA ILE A 564 -19.92 19.24 -6.26
C ILE A 564 -19.39 20.34 -7.18
N THR A 565 -18.52 21.22 -6.67
CA THR A 565 -17.94 22.31 -7.45
C THR A 565 -16.99 21.81 -8.52
N GLN A 566 -16.08 20.91 -8.16
CA GLN A 566 -15.03 20.42 -9.07
C GLN A 566 -15.59 19.57 -10.21
N TRP A 567 -16.56 18.69 -9.90
CA TRP A 567 -17.17 17.80 -10.88
C TRP A 567 -18.41 18.41 -11.55
N GLN A 568 -18.74 19.67 -11.21
CA GLN A 568 -19.89 20.38 -11.74
C GLN A 568 -21.21 19.58 -11.57
N ILE A 569 -21.34 18.92 -10.41
CA ILE A 569 -22.55 18.19 -10.08
C ILE A 569 -23.72 19.18 -9.97
N ALA A 570 -24.74 19.00 -10.79
CA ALA A 570 -25.88 19.91 -10.81
C ALA A 570 -26.52 20.02 -9.40
N PRO A 571 -26.88 21.25 -8.95
CA PRO A 571 -27.45 21.48 -7.64
C PRO A 571 -28.88 20.95 -7.48
#